data_7186b1e17e947fe57cd2a651bc4d459c
#
_entry.id   7186b1e17e947fe57cd2a651bc4d459c
#
_cell.length_a   1.000
_cell.length_b   1.000
_cell.length_c   1.000
_cell.angle_alpha   90.00
_cell.angle_beta   90.00
_cell.angle_gamma   90.00
#
_symmetry.space_group_name_H-M   'P 1'
#
loop_
_entity.id
_entity.type
_entity.pdbx_description
1 polymer ?
#
loop_
_entity_poly.entity_id
_entity_poly.type
_entity_poly.pdbx_seq_one_letter_code
_entity_poly.pdbx_strand_id
1 'polypeptide(L)'
;VPRAVFQLMIVFVAFSAAIYLLLLIGPEEPAISPGEKDITIPRAPDEAKRLTNPFPVSDEVILEGERIYQSNGTCFTCHGTSGRGDGPAGMELNPKPRNFTNPRFHELRTDGELFWVIRNGSPGSRMFSYSPSAITEEEAWKVIHYLRTLPTRSLTRTS
;
A
#
# COMPACT_ATOMS: atom_id res chain seq x y z
N VAL A 1 -46.20 -36.68 17.15
CA VAL A 1 -45.28 -35.59 17.55
C VAL A 1 -46.11 -34.34 17.69
N PRO A 2 -46.09 -33.62 18.84
CA PRO A 2 -46.89 -32.39 19.01
C PRO A 2 -46.47 -31.36 17.92
N ARG A 3 -47.48 -30.68 17.34
CA ARG A 3 -47.26 -29.66 16.28
C ARG A 3 -46.20 -28.63 16.66
N ALA A 4 -46.08 -28.30 17.94
CA ALA A 4 -45.10 -27.36 18.48
C ALA A 4 -43.65 -27.85 18.28
N VAL A 5 -43.37 -29.14 18.48
CA VAL A 5 -42.02 -29.73 18.29
C VAL A 5 -41.63 -29.73 16.82
N PHE A 6 -42.57 -29.99 15.92
CA PHE A 6 -42.36 -29.97 14.48
C PHE A 6 -42.03 -28.53 13.99
N GLN A 7 -42.76 -27.52 14.50
CA GLN A 7 -42.47 -26.12 14.18
C GLN A 7 -41.10 -25.66 14.68
N LEU A 8 -40.72 -26.06 15.91
CA LEU A 8 -39.40 -25.78 16.46
C LEU A 8 -38.27 -26.39 15.62
N MET A 9 -38.43 -27.62 15.14
CA MET A 9 -37.45 -28.26 14.26
C MET A 9 -37.30 -27.52 12.92
N ILE A 10 -38.40 -27.08 12.31
CA ILE A 10 -38.33 -26.31 11.05
C ILE A 10 -37.57 -25.00 11.25
N VAL A 11 -37.86 -24.26 12.32
CA VAL A 11 -37.17 -23.01 12.65
C VAL A 11 -35.67 -23.24 12.88
N PHE A 12 -35.35 -24.30 13.63
CA PHE A 12 -33.92 -24.64 13.88
C PHE A 12 -33.16 -25.00 12.60
N VAL A 13 -33.75 -25.81 11.73
CA VAL A 13 -33.16 -26.19 10.45
C VAL A 13 -32.99 -24.97 9.53
N ALA A 14 -34.00 -24.09 9.45
CA ALA A 14 -33.93 -22.86 8.66
C ALA A 14 -32.83 -21.90 9.18
N PHE A 15 -32.74 -21.76 10.51
CA PHE A 15 -31.72 -20.90 11.13
C PHE A 15 -30.29 -21.45 10.93
N SER A 16 -30.12 -22.77 11.06
CA SER A 16 -28.87 -23.45 10.81
C SER A 16 -28.45 -23.34 9.35
N ALA A 17 -29.37 -23.47 8.40
CA ALA A 17 -29.14 -23.30 6.99
C ALA A 17 -28.74 -21.84 6.64
N ALA A 18 -29.37 -20.87 7.28
CA ALA A 18 -29.05 -19.45 7.09
C ALA A 18 -27.65 -19.12 7.63
N ILE A 19 -27.29 -19.64 8.81
CA ILE A 19 -25.93 -19.47 9.36
C ILE A 19 -24.89 -20.16 8.46
N TYR A 20 -25.19 -21.38 8.00
CA TYR A 20 -24.29 -22.09 7.09
C TYR A 20 -24.09 -21.35 5.77
N LEU A 21 -25.16 -20.78 5.21
CA LEU A 21 -25.11 -19.95 4.02
C LEU A 21 -24.29 -18.65 4.25
N LEU A 22 -24.45 -18.01 5.41
CA LEU A 22 -23.67 -16.84 5.82
C LEU A 22 -22.19 -17.18 6.01
N LEU A 23 -21.84 -18.39 6.46
CA LEU A 23 -20.47 -18.85 6.61
C LEU A 23 -19.84 -19.27 5.26
N LEU A 24 -20.67 -19.68 4.28
CA LEU A 24 -20.23 -19.98 2.93
C LEU A 24 -20.04 -18.70 2.08
N ILE A 25 -20.81 -17.65 2.36
CA ILE A 25 -20.60 -16.31 1.85
C ILE A 25 -19.58 -15.65 2.80
N GLY A 26 -18.33 -16.11 2.75
CA GLY A 26 -17.24 -15.38 3.37
C GLY A 26 -17.27 -13.93 2.89
N PRO A 27 -16.66 -12.97 3.63
CA PRO A 27 -16.54 -11.63 3.13
C PRO A 27 -15.96 -11.70 1.72
N GLU A 28 -16.77 -11.32 0.72
CA GLU A 28 -16.23 -11.15 -0.64
C GLU A 28 -15.07 -10.17 -0.52
N GLU A 29 -13.88 -10.69 -0.69
CA GLU A 29 -12.72 -9.81 -0.91
C GLU A 29 -13.13 -8.89 -2.07
N PRO A 30 -13.12 -7.56 -1.87
CA PRO A 30 -13.54 -6.65 -2.91
C PRO A 30 -12.75 -6.95 -4.17
N ALA A 31 -13.43 -7.25 -5.25
CA ALA A 31 -12.81 -7.60 -6.53
C ALA A 31 -11.79 -6.52 -6.87
N ILE A 32 -10.53 -6.93 -7.04
CA ILE A 32 -9.42 -6.04 -7.40
C ILE A 32 -9.78 -5.32 -8.70
N SER A 33 -10.06 -4.03 -8.61
CA SER A 33 -10.38 -3.24 -9.80
C SER A 33 -9.19 -3.21 -10.78
N PRO A 34 -9.40 -3.03 -12.10
CA PRO A 34 -8.32 -3.06 -13.09
C PRO A 34 -7.13 -2.12 -12.80
N GLY A 35 -7.35 -1.04 -12.03
CA GLY A 35 -6.28 -0.15 -11.53
C GLY A 35 -5.53 -0.70 -10.31
N GLU A 36 -6.04 -1.74 -9.69
CA GLU A 36 -5.53 -2.34 -8.46
C GLU A 36 -4.45 -3.40 -8.72
N LYS A 37 -4.28 -3.86 -9.96
CA LYS A 37 -3.09 -4.63 -10.38
C LYS A 37 -1.78 -3.88 -10.14
N ASP A 38 -1.89 -2.58 -9.96
CA ASP A 38 -0.77 -1.70 -9.62
C ASP A 38 -0.32 -1.79 -8.14
N ILE A 39 -1.00 -2.59 -7.31
CA ILE A 39 -0.69 -2.71 -5.88
C ILE A 39 0.22 -3.90 -5.57
N THR A 40 0.47 -4.79 -6.54
CA THR A 40 1.34 -5.95 -6.32
C THR A 40 2.81 -5.53 -6.26
N ILE A 41 3.31 -5.29 -5.07
CA ILE A 41 4.75 -5.26 -4.81
C ILE A 41 5.24 -6.72 -4.70
N PRO A 42 6.43 -7.06 -5.20
CA PRO A 42 7.08 -8.32 -4.85
C PRO A 42 7.03 -8.49 -3.34
N ARG A 43 6.66 -9.66 -2.87
CA ARG A 43 6.44 -9.89 -1.44
C ARG A 43 7.73 -9.61 -0.69
N ALA A 44 7.74 -8.52 0.05
CA ALA A 44 8.75 -8.32 1.07
C ALA A 44 8.67 -9.48 2.08
N PRO A 45 9.80 -10.00 2.58
CA PRO A 45 9.79 -11.06 3.57
C PRO A 45 9.07 -10.59 4.84
N ASP A 46 8.54 -11.54 5.62
CA ASP A 46 7.73 -11.20 6.80
C ASP A 46 8.52 -10.42 7.86
N GLU A 47 9.84 -10.58 7.90
CA GLU A 47 10.73 -9.78 8.74
C GLU A 47 10.67 -8.31 8.38
N ALA A 48 10.68 -8.00 7.08
CA ALA A 48 10.60 -6.62 6.61
C ALA A 48 9.24 -5.99 6.94
N LYS A 49 8.14 -6.74 6.85
CA LYS A 49 6.80 -6.24 7.20
C LYS A 49 6.68 -5.80 8.66
N ARG A 50 7.48 -6.41 9.55
CA ARG A 50 7.49 -6.09 10.99
C ARG A 50 8.35 -4.89 11.36
N LEU A 51 9.16 -4.39 10.41
CA LEU A 51 9.96 -3.19 10.66
C LEU A 51 9.05 -1.97 10.80
N THR A 52 9.32 -1.19 11.82
CA THR A 52 8.67 0.09 12.09
C THR A 52 9.62 1.22 11.76
N ASN A 53 9.09 2.34 11.29
CA ASN A 53 9.89 3.52 11.04
C ASN A 53 10.49 4.02 12.37
N PRO A 54 11.82 4.14 12.48
CA PRO A 54 12.48 4.55 13.72
C PRO A 54 12.33 6.05 14.04
N PHE A 55 11.91 6.85 13.06
CA PHE A 55 11.73 8.28 13.24
C PHE A 55 10.29 8.61 13.63
N PRO A 56 10.08 9.56 14.58
CA PRO A 56 8.74 10.04 14.89
C PRO A 56 8.17 10.82 13.71
N VAL A 57 6.84 10.79 13.57
CA VAL A 57 6.14 11.62 12.58
C VAL A 57 6.23 13.07 13.06
N SER A 58 6.92 13.93 12.29
CA SER A 58 6.99 15.37 12.51
C SER A 58 7.09 16.11 11.18
N ASP A 59 6.70 17.37 11.18
CA ASP A 59 6.79 18.21 9.96
C ASP A 59 8.23 18.32 9.47
N GLU A 60 9.20 18.38 10.36
CA GLU A 60 10.63 18.42 10.02
C GLU A 60 11.06 17.16 9.27
N VAL A 61 10.73 15.97 9.79
CA VAL A 61 11.06 14.69 9.18
C VAL A 61 10.36 14.54 7.82
N ILE A 62 9.09 14.97 7.73
CA ILE A 62 8.32 14.93 6.48
C ILE A 62 8.94 15.86 5.43
N LEU A 63 9.31 17.08 5.79
CA LEU A 63 9.94 18.06 4.88
C LEU A 63 11.32 17.58 4.41
N GLU A 64 12.09 16.96 5.28
CA GLU A 64 13.36 16.37 4.89
C GLU A 64 13.16 15.19 3.94
N GLY A 65 12.18 14.32 4.20
CA GLY A 65 11.79 13.24 3.28
C GLY A 65 11.36 13.76 1.92
N GLU A 66 10.58 14.86 1.87
CA GLU A 66 10.21 15.53 0.63
C GLU A 66 11.44 16.05 -0.12
N ARG A 67 12.36 16.72 0.57
CA ARG A 67 13.61 17.21 -0.01
C ARG A 67 14.43 16.08 -0.64
N ILE A 68 14.57 14.96 0.07
CA ILE A 68 15.30 13.78 -0.43
C ILE A 68 14.61 13.21 -1.66
N TYR A 69 13.29 13.06 -1.62
CA TYR A 69 12.48 12.56 -2.74
C TYR A 69 12.66 13.40 -4.00
N GLN A 70 12.74 14.72 -3.85
CA GLN A 70 12.84 15.70 -4.95
C GLN A 70 14.30 15.98 -5.37
N SER A 71 15.31 15.49 -4.64
CA SER A 71 16.72 15.77 -4.92
C SER A 71 17.55 14.49 -5.02
N ASN A 72 18.31 14.14 -3.98
CA ASN A 72 19.29 13.05 -3.98
C ASN A 72 18.66 11.68 -4.27
N GLY A 73 17.45 11.45 -3.77
CA GLY A 73 16.71 10.23 -4.03
C GLY A 73 16.23 10.09 -5.46
N THR A 74 16.16 11.21 -6.21
CA THR A 74 15.67 11.25 -7.61
C THR A 74 14.36 10.49 -7.86
N CYS A 75 13.58 10.25 -6.81
CA CYS A 75 12.35 9.46 -6.87
C CYS A 75 11.33 10.07 -7.83
N PHE A 76 11.28 11.42 -7.86
CA PHE A 76 10.37 12.18 -8.71
C PHE A 76 10.57 11.91 -10.20
N THR A 77 11.75 11.50 -10.64
CA THR A 77 12.03 11.26 -12.06
C THR A 77 11.15 10.15 -12.65
N CYS A 78 10.83 9.13 -11.85
CA CYS A 78 9.93 8.05 -12.22
C CYS A 78 8.54 8.22 -11.58
N HIS A 79 8.49 8.56 -10.29
CA HIS A 79 7.22 8.63 -9.55
C HIS A 79 6.47 9.96 -9.69
N GLY A 80 7.08 10.97 -10.34
CA GLY A 80 6.53 12.32 -10.46
C GLY A 80 6.68 13.16 -9.20
N THR A 81 6.66 14.48 -9.34
CA THR A 81 6.81 15.41 -8.21
C THR A 81 5.64 15.33 -7.22
N SER A 82 4.46 14.90 -7.69
CA SER A 82 3.27 14.65 -6.87
C SER A 82 3.12 13.19 -6.44
N GLY A 83 4.02 12.30 -6.83
CA GLY A 83 3.97 10.89 -6.49
C GLY A 83 2.93 10.06 -7.24
N ARG A 84 2.42 10.54 -8.39
CA ARG A 84 1.36 9.87 -9.18
C ARG A 84 1.86 8.74 -10.09
N GLY A 85 3.18 8.51 -10.16
CA GLY A 85 3.78 7.56 -11.09
C GLY A 85 3.91 8.12 -12.51
N ASP A 86 3.81 9.43 -12.66
CA ASP A 86 3.78 10.19 -13.92
C ASP A 86 5.09 10.95 -14.17
N GLY A 87 6.17 10.54 -13.54
CA GLY A 87 7.49 11.13 -13.77
C GLY A 87 8.01 10.86 -15.18
N PRO A 88 8.80 11.80 -15.75
CA PRO A 88 9.23 11.74 -17.15
C PRO A 88 9.97 10.45 -17.51
N ALA A 89 10.75 9.88 -16.59
CA ALA A 89 11.44 8.61 -16.81
C ALA A 89 10.54 7.39 -16.52
N GLY A 90 9.35 7.60 -15.98
CA GLY A 90 8.42 6.55 -15.59
C GLY A 90 7.33 6.25 -16.61
N MET A 91 7.03 7.20 -17.49
CA MET A 91 5.85 7.11 -18.37
C MET A 91 5.86 5.92 -19.33
N GLU A 92 7.03 5.53 -19.83
CA GLU A 92 7.21 4.42 -20.77
C GLU A 92 7.50 3.08 -20.06
N LEU A 93 7.57 3.06 -18.73
CA LEU A 93 7.89 1.83 -17.99
C LEU A 93 6.69 0.88 -17.90
N ASN A 94 7.01 -0.42 -17.96
CA ASN A 94 6.05 -1.50 -17.72
C ASN A 94 6.69 -2.52 -16.75
N PRO A 95 6.14 -2.73 -15.53
CA PRO A 95 5.01 -1.98 -14.96
C PRO A 95 5.32 -0.49 -14.73
N LYS A 96 4.28 0.34 -14.72
CA LYS A 96 4.41 1.77 -14.39
C LYS A 96 4.87 1.98 -12.95
N PRO A 97 5.57 3.11 -12.66
CA PRO A 97 5.90 3.47 -11.30
C PRO A 97 4.67 3.62 -10.42
N ARG A 98 4.81 3.26 -9.15
CA ARG A 98 3.73 3.29 -8.17
C ARG A 98 3.14 4.69 -8.03
N ASN A 99 1.80 4.75 -8.02
CA ASN A 99 1.07 5.95 -7.64
C ASN A 99 0.92 6.00 -6.11
N PHE A 100 1.67 6.88 -5.46
CA PHE A 100 1.65 7.08 -4.01
C PHE A 100 0.49 7.97 -3.54
N THR A 101 -0.32 8.53 -4.43
CA THR A 101 -1.52 9.28 -4.02
C THR A 101 -2.74 8.38 -3.81
N ASN A 102 -2.63 7.09 -4.09
CA ASN A 102 -3.68 6.11 -3.86
C ASN A 102 -3.76 5.72 -2.38
N PRO A 103 -4.83 6.05 -1.63
CA PRO A 103 -4.95 5.69 -0.22
C PRO A 103 -4.88 4.18 0.02
N ARG A 104 -5.47 3.39 -0.86
CA ARG A 104 -5.51 1.93 -0.76
C ARG A 104 -4.11 1.30 -0.75
N PHE A 105 -3.16 1.88 -1.49
CA PHE A 105 -1.77 1.45 -1.45
C PHE A 105 -1.19 1.58 -0.03
N HIS A 106 -1.47 2.69 0.65
CA HIS A 106 -0.95 2.95 1.99
C HIS A 106 -1.61 2.11 3.08
N GLU A 107 -2.85 1.69 2.88
CA GLU A 107 -3.55 0.76 3.77
C GLU A 107 -2.97 -0.66 3.69
N LEU A 108 -2.56 -1.07 2.49
CA LEU A 108 -2.08 -2.43 2.22
C LEU A 108 -0.58 -2.61 2.46
N ARG A 109 0.18 -1.54 2.67
CA ARG A 109 1.65 -1.60 2.77
C ARG A 109 2.16 -1.03 4.08
N THR A 110 2.96 -1.82 4.78
CA THR A 110 3.66 -1.36 5.97
C THR A 110 4.87 -0.49 5.60
N ASP A 111 5.34 0.32 6.53
CA ASP A 111 6.56 1.10 6.33
C ASP A 111 7.78 0.21 6.06
N GLY A 112 7.84 -0.94 6.72
CA GLY A 112 8.90 -1.92 6.50
C GLY A 112 8.91 -2.51 5.09
N GLU A 113 7.73 -2.75 4.48
CA GLU A 113 7.63 -3.17 3.07
C GLU A 113 8.11 -2.08 2.12
N LEU A 114 7.77 -0.82 2.39
CA LEU A 114 8.25 0.31 1.60
C LEU A 114 9.77 0.47 1.71
N PHE A 115 10.29 0.36 2.93
CA PHE A 115 11.73 0.40 3.19
C PHE A 115 12.46 -0.73 2.45
N TRP A 116 11.91 -1.95 2.51
CA TRP A 116 12.48 -3.10 1.82
C TRP A 116 12.59 -2.86 0.31
N VAL A 117 11.56 -2.29 -0.31
CA VAL A 117 11.57 -1.97 -1.75
C VAL A 117 12.61 -0.89 -2.08
N ILE A 118 12.73 0.15 -1.27
CA ILE A 118 13.75 1.20 -1.48
C ILE A 118 15.16 0.60 -1.38
N ARG A 119 15.36 -0.31 -0.42
CA ARG A 119 16.65 -0.94 -0.18
C ARG A 119 17.02 -2.00 -1.22
N ASN A 120 16.06 -2.81 -1.67
CA ASN A 120 16.32 -3.99 -2.50
C ASN A 120 15.87 -3.83 -3.95
N GLY A 121 15.12 -2.77 -4.24
CA GLY A 121 14.44 -2.61 -5.52
C GLY A 121 13.18 -3.46 -5.61
N SER A 122 12.57 -3.47 -6.80
CA SER A 122 11.35 -4.22 -7.10
C SER A 122 11.62 -5.16 -8.28
N PRO A 123 11.88 -6.45 -8.01
CA PRO A 123 12.14 -7.43 -9.06
C PRO A 123 11.03 -7.47 -10.11
N GLY A 124 11.40 -7.56 -11.37
CA GLY A 124 10.46 -7.52 -12.50
C GLY A 124 10.03 -6.11 -12.91
N SER A 125 10.59 -5.07 -12.28
CA SER A 125 10.37 -3.67 -12.66
C SER A 125 11.69 -2.93 -12.88
N ARG A 126 11.61 -1.63 -13.17
CA ARG A 126 12.77 -0.73 -13.28
C ARG A 126 13.07 0.03 -11.98
N MET A 127 12.44 -0.35 -10.88
CA MET A 127 12.76 0.18 -9.57
C MET A 127 14.01 -0.53 -9.03
N PHE A 128 15.15 0.16 -9.11
CA PHE A 128 16.43 -0.32 -8.61
C PHE A 128 16.54 -0.14 -7.08
N SER A 129 17.56 -0.75 -6.48
CA SER A 129 17.98 -0.45 -5.11
C SER A 129 18.51 0.96 -5.03
N TYR A 130 17.97 1.78 -4.12
CA TYR A 130 18.42 3.15 -3.89
C TYR A 130 19.21 3.30 -2.58
N SER A 131 18.95 2.47 -1.60
CA SER A 131 19.69 2.48 -0.34
C SER A 131 20.57 1.22 -0.24
N PRO A 132 21.83 1.34 0.20
CA PRO A 132 22.50 2.57 0.67
C PRO A 132 23.24 3.36 -0.44
N SER A 133 23.08 3.01 -1.72
CA SER A 133 23.95 3.52 -2.80
C SER A 133 23.70 4.99 -3.17
N ALA A 134 22.43 5.43 -3.21
CA ALA A 134 22.03 6.78 -3.57
C ALA A 134 21.55 7.59 -2.36
N ILE A 135 20.88 6.93 -1.42
CA ILE A 135 20.41 7.51 -0.15
C ILE A 135 20.73 6.56 1.00
N THR A 136 20.91 7.10 2.20
CA THR A 136 21.12 6.30 3.41
C THR A 136 19.85 5.59 3.84
N GLU A 137 19.95 4.62 4.76
CA GLU A 137 18.78 3.97 5.35
C GLU A 137 17.91 4.97 6.14
N GLU A 138 18.54 5.92 6.84
CA GLU A 138 17.84 7.00 7.54
C GLU A 138 17.02 7.88 6.58
N GLU A 139 17.64 8.26 5.47
CA GLU A 139 16.97 9.04 4.42
C GLU A 139 15.81 8.27 3.81
N ALA A 140 15.95 6.97 3.59
CA ALA A 140 14.88 6.11 3.11
C ALA A 140 13.66 6.11 4.07
N TRP A 141 13.90 6.03 5.38
CA TRP A 141 12.84 6.09 6.39
C TRP A 141 12.13 7.45 6.42
N LYS A 142 12.87 8.55 6.25
CA LYS A 142 12.29 9.90 6.15
C LYS A 142 11.46 10.06 4.87
N VAL A 143 11.92 9.54 3.75
CA VAL A 143 11.14 9.49 2.49
C VAL A 143 9.81 8.78 2.71
N ILE A 144 9.77 7.67 3.46
CA ILE A 144 8.52 6.94 3.73
C ILE A 144 7.51 7.82 4.47
N HIS A 145 7.92 8.62 5.46
CA HIS A 145 7.02 9.58 6.10
C HIS A 145 6.43 10.58 5.11
N TYR A 146 7.25 11.11 4.19
CA TYR A 146 6.74 11.96 3.12
C TYR A 146 5.73 11.24 2.23
N LEU A 147 6.02 10.01 1.78
CA LEU A 147 5.10 9.22 0.96
C LEU A 147 3.73 9.05 1.62
N ARG A 148 3.68 8.88 2.95
CA ARG A 148 2.44 8.75 3.72
C ARG A 148 1.56 9.99 3.70
N THR A 149 2.11 11.17 3.36
CA THR A 149 1.33 12.42 3.24
C THR A 149 0.69 12.59 1.87
N LEU A 150 1.15 11.89 0.84
CA LEU A 150 0.74 12.13 -0.55
C LEU A 150 -0.75 11.89 -0.83
N PRO A 151 -1.45 10.92 -0.23
CA PRO A 151 -2.89 10.76 -0.43
C PRO A 151 -3.68 12.00 -0.02
N THR A 152 -3.34 12.59 1.12
CA THR A 152 -4.05 13.77 1.66
C THR A 152 -3.72 15.03 0.87
N ARG A 153 -2.46 15.22 0.50
CA ARG A 153 -2.01 16.36 -0.32
C ARG A 153 -2.64 16.39 -1.71
N SER A 154 -3.01 15.24 -2.25
CA SER A 154 -3.69 15.17 -3.55
C SER A 154 -5.11 15.75 -3.50
N LEU A 155 -5.80 15.62 -2.38
CA LEU A 155 -7.17 16.12 -2.19
C LEU A 155 -7.23 17.64 -2.06
N THR A 156 -6.21 18.27 -1.49
CA THR A 156 -6.16 19.73 -1.26
C THR A 156 -5.74 20.52 -2.50
N ARG A 157 -5.19 19.87 -3.54
CA ARG A 157 -4.76 20.54 -4.79
C ARG A 157 -5.84 20.60 -5.87
N THR A 158 -6.99 19.98 -5.65
CA THR A 158 -8.13 19.95 -6.59
C THR A 158 -9.26 20.92 -6.19
N SER A 159 -9.10 21.69 -5.15
CA SER A 159 -9.93 22.82 -4.71
C SER A 159 -9.18 24.14 -4.98
#